data_338b48a6c35253ded53a0507b04420cb
#
_entry.id   338b48a6c35253ded53a0507b04420cb
#
_cell.length_a   1.000
_cell.length_b   1.000
_cell.length_c   1.000
_cell.angle_alpha   90.00
_cell.angle_beta   90.00
_cell.angle_gamma   90.00
#
_symmetry.space_group_name_H-M   'P 1'
#
loop_
_entity.id
_entity.type
_entity.pdbx_description
1 polymer ?
#
loop_
_entity_poly.entity_id
_entity_poly.type
_entity_poly.pdbx_seq_one_letter_code
_entity_poly.pdbx_strand_id
1 'polypeptide(L)'
;MSNSLNPVFAQIEKNFDASIERLQSFLQIPSISTDPAFKTEVRRCAEYITNELKTIGLDATLHDTIGHPMVVATDDSAGPDAPRVLYYGHYDVQPAEPLEKWEHDPFAGVVVDGPRGKRFVARGAADDKGQLMT
;
A
#
# COMPACT_ATOMS: atom_id res chain seq x y z
N MET A 1 -34.19 3.75 -6.29
CA MET A 1 -33.40 2.76 -7.02
C MET A 1 -32.40 2.15 -6.04
N SER A 2 -32.53 0.88 -5.72
CA SER A 2 -31.58 0.18 -4.85
C SER A 2 -30.27 0.01 -5.65
N ASN A 3 -29.24 0.81 -5.34
CA ASN A 3 -27.89 0.55 -5.84
C ASN A 3 -27.41 -0.74 -5.15
N SER A 4 -27.57 -1.87 -5.83
CA SER A 4 -27.04 -3.15 -5.35
C SER A 4 -25.51 -3.07 -5.36
N LEU A 5 -24.86 -3.29 -4.21
CA LEU A 5 -23.40 -3.42 -4.08
C LEU A 5 -22.91 -4.81 -4.50
N ASN A 6 -23.81 -5.73 -4.86
CA ASN A 6 -23.45 -7.10 -5.24
C ASN A 6 -22.39 -7.20 -6.35
N PRO A 7 -22.43 -6.38 -7.42
CA PRO A 7 -21.37 -6.43 -8.44
C PRO A 7 -19.99 -6.01 -7.88
N VAL A 8 -19.98 -5.07 -6.93
CA VAL A 8 -18.72 -4.62 -6.28
C VAL A 8 -18.15 -5.76 -5.43
N PHE A 9 -18.97 -6.40 -4.61
CA PHE A 9 -18.54 -7.55 -3.79
C PHE A 9 -18.06 -8.71 -4.65
N ALA A 10 -18.77 -9.04 -5.71
CA ALA A 10 -18.34 -10.08 -6.65
C ALA A 10 -16.98 -9.77 -7.31
N GLN A 11 -16.72 -8.49 -7.63
CA GLN A 11 -15.44 -8.07 -8.18
C GLN A 11 -14.32 -8.14 -7.13
N ILE A 12 -14.59 -7.76 -5.87
CA ILE A 12 -13.64 -7.91 -4.76
C ILE A 12 -13.28 -9.38 -4.56
N GLU A 13 -14.26 -10.27 -4.48
CA GLU A 13 -14.04 -11.71 -4.33
C GLU A 13 -13.21 -12.28 -5.48
N LYS A 14 -13.53 -11.91 -6.72
CA LYS A 14 -12.80 -12.35 -7.91
C LYS A 14 -11.34 -11.93 -7.90
N ASN A 15 -11.02 -10.75 -7.37
CA ASN A 15 -9.67 -10.18 -7.38
C ASN A 15 -8.93 -10.41 -6.07
N PHE A 16 -9.52 -11.10 -5.10
CA PHE A 16 -9.01 -11.17 -3.74
C PHE A 16 -7.57 -11.70 -3.68
N ASP A 17 -7.29 -12.83 -4.31
CA ASP A 17 -5.95 -13.44 -4.29
C ASP A 17 -4.90 -12.53 -4.93
N ALA A 18 -5.22 -11.89 -6.06
CA ALA A 18 -4.33 -10.92 -6.69
C ALA A 18 -4.09 -9.70 -5.82
N SER A 19 -5.08 -9.24 -5.05
CA SER A 19 -4.92 -8.14 -4.10
C SER A 19 -4.01 -8.52 -2.94
N ILE A 20 -4.10 -9.77 -2.46
CA ILE A 20 -3.20 -10.33 -1.44
C ILE A 20 -1.75 -10.37 -1.94
N GLU A 21 -1.51 -10.84 -3.16
CA GLU A 21 -0.17 -10.88 -3.77
C GLU A 21 0.42 -9.47 -3.96
N ARG A 22 -0.38 -8.51 -4.36
CA ARG A 22 0.04 -7.10 -4.49
C ARG A 22 0.42 -6.51 -3.14
N LEU A 23 -0.39 -6.71 -2.10
CA LEU A 23 -0.06 -6.26 -0.75
C LEU A 23 1.21 -6.94 -0.23
N GLN A 24 1.38 -8.25 -0.46
CA GLN A 24 2.60 -8.95 -0.09
C GLN A 24 3.84 -8.36 -0.76
N SER A 25 3.78 -8.12 -2.07
CA SER A 25 4.86 -7.48 -2.82
C SER A 25 5.22 -6.10 -2.28
N PHE A 26 4.22 -5.33 -1.87
CA PHE A 26 4.39 -4.02 -1.26
C PHE A 26 5.04 -4.10 0.13
N LEU A 27 4.64 -5.07 0.96
CA LEU A 27 5.19 -5.30 2.30
C LEU A 27 6.66 -5.75 2.26
N GLN A 28 7.08 -6.44 1.18
CA GLN A 28 8.45 -6.90 0.99
C GLN A 28 9.46 -5.76 0.68
N ILE A 29 9.01 -4.54 0.46
CA ILE A 29 9.90 -3.41 0.26
C ILE A 29 10.20 -2.76 1.63
N PRO A 30 11.45 -2.85 2.15
CA PRO A 30 11.80 -2.30 3.47
C PRO A 30 12.00 -0.78 3.41
N SER A 31 10.92 -0.03 3.24
CA SER A 31 10.91 1.43 3.06
C SER A 31 11.11 2.19 4.38
N ILE A 32 12.18 1.89 5.10
CA ILE A 32 12.54 2.51 6.39
C ILE A 32 13.06 3.92 6.14
N SER A 33 12.24 4.95 6.41
CA SER A 33 12.53 6.34 6.09
C SER A 33 13.57 6.99 7.02
N THR A 34 13.72 6.47 8.23
CA THR A 34 14.60 7.03 9.27
C THR A 34 16.06 6.57 9.15
N ASP A 35 16.35 5.57 8.32
CA ASP A 35 17.70 5.04 8.11
C ASP A 35 18.19 5.35 6.69
N PRO A 36 19.26 6.13 6.52
CA PRO A 36 19.84 6.46 5.21
C PRO A 36 20.24 5.24 4.37
N ALA A 37 20.54 4.10 4.99
CA ALA A 37 20.86 2.85 4.30
C ALA A 37 19.69 2.34 3.44
N PHE A 38 18.46 2.68 3.80
CA PHE A 38 17.24 2.28 3.09
C PHE A 38 16.72 3.33 2.09
N LYS A 39 17.47 4.40 1.83
CA LYS A 39 17.03 5.47 0.92
C LYS A 39 16.60 4.96 -0.45
N THR A 40 17.32 3.98 -1.01
CA THR A 40 16.97 3.34 -2.30
C THR A 40 15.67 2.55 -2.19
N GLU A 41 15.45 1.85 -1.09
CA GLU A 41 14.23 1.08 -0.86
C GLU A 41 13.01 1.97 -0.65
N VAL A 42 13.17 3.11 0.03
CA VAL A 42 12.11 4.12 0.15
C VAL A 42 11.72 4.65 -1.22
N ARG A 43 12.70 4.95 -2.09
CA ARG A 43 12.41 5.37 -3.48
C ARG A 43 11.72 4.27 -4.28
N ARG A 44 12.22 3.03 -4.21
CA ARG A 44 11.61 1.87 -4.88
C ARG A 44 10.15 1.67 -4.45
N CYS A 45 9.86 1.91 -3.17
CA CYS A 45 8.51 1.85 -2.63
C CYS A 45 7.59 2.92 -3.22
N ALA A 46 8.07 4.16 -3.34
CA ALA A 46 7.33 5.25 -3.98
C ALA A 46 7.06 4.98 -5.46
N GLU A 47 8.04 4.43 -6.18
CA GLU A 47 7.90 4.02 -7.58
C GLU A 47 6.88 2.88 -7.72
N TYR A 48 6.88 1.91 -6.80
CA TYR A 48 5.88 0.84 -6.75
C TYR A 48 4.46 1.41 -6.66
N ILE A 49 4.20 2.31 -5.68
CA ILE A 49 2.87 2.93 -5.52
C ILE A 49 2.49 3.75 -6.75
N THR A 50 3.43 4.53 -7.30
CA THR A 50 3.17 5.32 -8.51
C THR A 50 2.69 4.44 -9.65
N ASN A 51 3.31 3.27 -9.83
CA ASN A 51 2.90 2.32 -10.86
C ASN A 51 1.55 1.68 -10.54
N GLU A 52 1.31 1.27 -9.30
CA GLU A 52 0.02 0.71 -8.88
C GLU A 52 -1.14 1.70 -9.14
N LEU A 53 -0.97 2.97 -8.77
CA LEU A 53 -1.97 4.00 -9.02
C LEU A 53 -2.25 4.22 -10.52
N LYS A 54 -1.22 4.14 -11.36
CA LYS A 54 -1.38 4.18 -12.83
C LYS A 54 -2.16 2.97 -13.35
N THR A 55 -1.94 1.77 -12.79
CA THR A 55 -2.66 0.56 -13.25
C THR A 55 -4.16 0.62 -13.00
N ILE A 56 -4.59 1.38 -11.99
CA ILE A 56 -6.01 1.62 -11.71
C ILE A 56 -6.58 2.86 -12.39
N GLY A 57 -5.79 3.51 -13.28
CA GLY A 57 -6.24 4.59 -14.15
C GLY A 57 -6.03 6.01 -13.61
N LEU A 58 -5.33 6.17 -12.48
CA LEU A 58 -5.03 7.49 -11.95
C LEU A 58 -3.85 8.14 -12.70
N ASP A 59 -3.87 9.47 -12.83
CA ASP A 59 -2.70 10.24 -13.26
C ASP A 59 -1.76 10.43 -12.06
N ALA A 60 -0.77 9.55 -11.97
CA ALA A 60 0.15 9.47 -10.84
C ALA A 60 1.56 9.92 -11.21
N THR A 61 2.14 10.78 -10.37
CA THR A 61 3.48 11.34 -10.54
C THR A 61 4.28 11.24 -9.25
N LEU A 62 5.55 10.86 -9.39
CA LEU A 62 6.53 10.88 -8.31
C LEU A 62 7.23 12.23 -8.29
N HIS A 63 7.23 12.89 -7.13
CA HIS A 63 7.90 14.18 -6.91
C HIS A 63 9.09 14.02 -5.97
N ASP A 64 10.27 14.41 -6.41
CA ASP A 64 11.42 14.48 -5.53
C ASP A 64 11.27 15.63 -4.53
N THR A 65 11.66 15.39 -3.28
CA THR A 65 11.67 16.38 -2.20
C THR A 65 13.07 16.47 -1.58
N ILE A 66 13.28 17.41 -0.66
CA ILE A 66 14.51 17.47 0.15
C ILE A 66 14.71 16.24 1.05
N GLY A 67 13.64 15.49 1.32
CA GLY A 67 13.65 14.23 2.09
C GLY A 67 13.43 13.02 1.17
N HIS A 68 12.31 12.34 1.37
CA HIS A 68 11.89 11.21 0.56
C HIS A 68 10.88 11.63 -0.51
N PRO A 69 10.77 10.89 -1.62
CA PRO A 69 9.83 11.22 -2.69
C PRO A 69 8.38 11.27 -2.18
N MET A 70 7.56 12.10 -2.80
CA MET A 70 6.11 12.17 -2.59
C MET A 70 5.40 11.70 -3.86
N VAL A 71 4.38 10.87 -3.68
CA VAL A 71 3.52 10.43 -4.79
C VAL A 71 2.24 11.25 -4.75
N VAL A 72 1.88 11.84 -5.89
CA VAL A 72 0.63 12.57 -6.08
C VAL A 72 -0.12 11.92 -7.23
N ALA A 73 -1.39 11.64 -7.03
CA ALA A 73 -2.25 11.09 -8.07
C ALA A 73 -3.60 11.79 -8.11
N THR A 74 -4.16 11.93 -9.31
CA THR A 74 -5.48 12.55 -9.51
C THR A 74 -6.34 11.69 -10.42
N ASP A 75 -7.65 11.78 -10.18
CA ASP A 75 -8.69 11.28 -11.06
C ASP A 75 -9.68 12.42 -11.33
N ASP A 76 -9.68 12.93 -12.56
CA ASP A 76 -10.59 13.98 -13.01
C ASP A 76 -11.70 13.42 -13.95
N SER A 77 -11.86 12.10 -14.02
CA SER A 77 -12.80 11.41 -14.91
C SER A 77 -14.28 11.77 -14.65
N ALA A 78 -14.59 12.17 -13.41
CA ALA A 78 -15.95 12.61 -13.03
C ALA A 78 -16.30 14.03 -13.48
N GLY A 79 -15.35 14.77 -14.04
CA GLY A 79 -15.52 16.12 -14.58
C GLY A 79 -15.28 17.26 -13.56
N PRO A 80 -15.26 18.51 -14.05
CA PRO A 80 -14.78 19.66 -13.27
C PRO A 80 -15.69 20.05 -12.09
N ASP A 81 -16.97 19.69 -12.15
CA ASP A 81 -17.95 20.04 -11.11
C ASP A 81 -18.12 18.93 -10.05
N ALA A 82 -17.40 17.81 -10.18
CA ALA A 82 -17.45 16.73 -9.23
C ALA A 82 -16.78 17.11 -7.90
N PRO A 83 -17.33 16.69 -6.75
CA PRO A 83 -16.68 16.89 -5.46
C PRO A 83 -15.31 16.19 -5.44
N ARG A 84 -14.29 16.89 -4.93
CA ARG A 84 -12.96 16.31 -4.75
C ARG A 84 -12.83 15.71 -3.37
N VAL A 85 -12.32 14.47 -3.32
CA VAL A 85 -11.97 13.77 -2.09
C VAL A 85 -10.45 13.64 -2.06
N LEU A 86 -9.84 14.08 -0.97
CA LEU A 86 -8.41 13.86 -0.72
C LEU A 86 -8.23 12.56 0.05
N TYR A 87 -7.52 11.61 -0.56
CA TYR A 87 -7.01 10.42 0.12
C TYR A 87 -5.56 10.67 0.54
N TYR A 88 -5.21 10.31 1.77
CA TYR A 88 -3.85 10.41 2.30
C TYR A 88 -3.43 9.08 2.90
N GLY A 89 -2.19 8.69 2.65
CA GLY A 89 -1.54 7.55 3.27
C GLY A 89 -0.02 7.71 3.20
N HIS A 90 0.73 6.89 3.96
CA HIS A 90 2.19 6.90 3.89
C HIS A 90 2.72 5.50 3.56
N TYR A 91 3.82 5.45 2.84
CA TYR A 91 4.43 4.22 2.34
C TYR A 91 5.73 3.84 3.05
N ASP A 92 6.24 4.72 3.88
CA ASP A 92 7.40 4.42 4.71
C ASP A 92 7.00 3.61 5.95
N VAL A 93 8.00 3.01 6.56
CA VAL A 93 7.82 2.19 7.75
C VAL A 93 8.90 2.49 8.78
N GLN A 94 8.60 2.20 10.04
CA GLN A 94 9.58 2.23 11.12
C GLN A 94 10.59 1.08 11.00
N PRO A 95 11.78 1.20 11.61
CA PRO A 95 12.70 0.09 11.78
C PRO A 95 12.03 -1.14 12.42
N ALA A 96 12.54 -2.32 12.10
CA ALA A 96 11.96 -3.57 12.57
C ALA A 96 12.62 -4.11 13.87
N GLU A 97 13.61 -3.40 14.41
CA GLU A 97 14.30 -3.78 15.64
C GLU A 97 13.34 -3.77 16.87
N PRO A 98 13.55 -4.65 17.82
CA PRO A 98 14.55 -5.73 17.84
C PRO A 98 14.08 -6.95 17.03
N LEU A 99 14.93 -7.43 16.10
CA LEU A 99 14.58 -8.49 15.14
C LEU A 99 14.24 -9.83 15.82
N GLU A 100 14.82 -10.11 16.97
CA GLU A 100 14.58 -11.35 17.73
C GLU A 100 13.16 -11.49 18.30
N LYS A 101 12.37 -10.42 18.26
CA LYS A 101 10.94 -10.46 18.66
C LYS A 101 9.99 -10.83 17.54
N TRP A 102 10.49 -10.92 16.32
CA TRP A 102 9.67 -11.33 15.20
C TRP A 102 9.70 -12.85 15.04
N GLU A 103 8.53 -13.46 14.94
CA GLU A 103 8.41 -14.90 14.64
C GLU A 103 8.74 -15.22 13.18
N HIS A 104 8.65 -14.23 12.31
CA HIS A 104 8.94 -14.30 10.88
C HIS A 104 9.75 -13.08 10.47
N ASP A 105 10.46 -13.15 9.35
CA ASP A 105 11.12 -11.98 8.78
C ASP A 105 10.09 -10.81 8.63
N PRO A 106 10.37 -9.64 9.22
CA PRO A 106 9.45 -8.50 9.22
C PRO A 106 9.09 -7.98 7.81
N PHE A 107 9.87 -8.32 6.80
CA PHE A 107 9.61 -7.94 5.41
C PHE A 107 9.24 -9.12 4.50
N ALA A 108 8.96 -10.30 5.05
CA ALA A 108 8.48 -11.44 4.24
C ALA A 108 7.01 -11.31 3.82
N GLY A 109 6.21 -10.56 4.57
CA GLY A 109 4.77 -10.40 4.28
C GLY A 109 4.02 -11.74 4.40
N VAL A 110 4.25 -12.49 5.48
CA VAL A 110 3.65 -13.81 5.64
C VAL A 110 2.18 -13.74 6.04
N VAL A 111 1.40 -14.68 5.52
CA VAL A 111 0.00 -14.87 5.90
C VAL A 111 -0.08 -16.02 6.90
N VAL A 112 -0.62 -15.75 8.07
CA VAL A 112 -0.79 -16.74 9.15
C VAL A 112 -2.25 -16.84 9.59
N ASP A 113 -2.61 -17.97 10.19
CA ASP A 113 -3.93 -18.11 10.81
C ASP A 113 -4.04 -17.30 12.09
N GLY A 114 -5.16 -16.69 12.32
CA GLY A 114 -5.45 -15.89 13.49
C GLY A 114 -6.84 -16.17 14.05
N PRO A 115 -7.17 -15.66 15.23
CA PRO A 115 -8.43 -15.97 15.93
C PRO A 115 -9.68 -15.48 15.18
N ARG A 116 -9.54 -14.57 14.22
CA ARG A 116 -10.63 -14.03 13.40
C ARG A 116 -10.45 -14.30 11.91
N GLY A 117 -9.63 -15.28 11.54
CA GLY A 117 -9.26 -15.58 10.17
C GLY A 117 -7.78 -15.27 9.86
N LYS A 118 -7.40 -15.36 8.61
CA LYS A 118 -6.02 -15.09 8.16
C LYS A 118 -5.63 -13.63 8.38
N ARG A 119 -4.36 -13.40 8.68
CA ARG A 119 -3.77 -12.07 8.86
C ARG A 119 -2.37 -12.00 8.24
N PHE A 120 -2.01 -10.82 7.78
CA PHE A 120 -0.62 -10.53 7.43
C PHE A 120 0.21 -10.25 8.68
N VAL A 121 1.43 -10.78 8.70
CA VAL A 121 2.46 -10.43 9.69
C VAL A 121 3.65 -9.86 8.93
N ALA A 122 3.83 -8.54 9.05
CA ALA A 122 4.95 -7.80 8.45
C ALA A 122 5.06 -6.42 9.07
N ARG A 123 6.25 -5.81 8.99
CA ARG A 123 6.43 -4.38 9.24
C ARG A 123 5.66 -3.58 8.18
N GLY A 124 4.82 -2.65 8.62
CA GLY A 124 3.97 -1.85 7.72
C GLY A 124 2.61 -2.47 7.40
N ALA A 125 2.31 -3.72 7.81
CA ALA A 125 1.02 -4.35 7.53
C ALA A 125 -0.18 -3.62 8.14
N ALA A 126 0.01 -2.98 9.29
CA ALA A 126 -1.01 -2.23 10.02
C ALA A 126 -0.71 -0.72 10.10
N ASP A 127 0.45 -0.26 9.59
CA ASP A 127 0.92 1.13 9.65
C ASP A 127 1.98 1.37 8.55
N ASP A 128 1.62 1.80 7.39
CA ASP A 128 0.26 2.12 6.88
C ASP A 128 -0.04 1.40 5.55
N LYS A 129 0.88 0.50 5.10
CA LYS A 129 0.79 -0.15 3.78
C LYS A 129 -0.49 -0.97 3.59
N GLY A 130 -0.99 -1.60 4.66
CA GLY A 130 -2.25 -2.33 4.61
C GLY A 130 -3.41 -1.40 4.30
N GLN A 131 -3.53 -0.27 4.99
CA GLN A 131 -4.57 0.73 4.78
C GLN A 131 -4.42 1.42 3.42
N LEU A 132 -3.18 1.65 2.97
CA LEU A 132 -2.91 2.30 1.70
C LEU A 132 -3.36 1.45 0.49
N MET A 133 -3.39 0.12 0.63
CA MET A 133 -3.74 -0.83 -0.45
C MET A 133 -5.19 -1.32 -0.40
N THR A 134 -5.96 -0.94 0.60
CA THR A 134 -7.39 -1.24 0.71
C THR A 134 -8.24 -0.06 0.25
#